data_022881c55c8cd05d4b0d3a1e6ecba758
#
_entry.id   022881c55c8cd05d4b0d3a1e6ecba758
#
_cell.length_a   1.000
_cell.length_b   1.000
_cell.length_c   1.000
_cell.angle_alpha   90.00
_cell.angle_beta   90.00
_cell.angle_gamma   90.00
#
_symmetry.space_group_name_H-M   'P 1'
#
loop_
_entity.id
_entity.type
_entity.pdbx_description
1 polymer ?
#
loop_
_entity_poly.entity_id
_entity_poly.type
_entity_poly.pdbx_seq_one_letter_code
_entity_poly.pdbx_strand_id
1 'polypeptide(L)'
;FQDKGAYGRVIHLNPMNWVNDWPVIGADKDKDGCGEPVTTYKKPNVGKTYPITTPPESDEFNTRHLGLQWQWHANKQDTYGFTTDLGYLRLYAGSLSKEFVNFWEVPNLLMQKFPAEEFTATTKLTFIAKQNGEQAGLIVMGWDYSYLSIRKAGDKFILQQAVCKDAERQNPEQVKELASIPVEYLKMPGVADNEWKTV
;
A
#
# COMPACT_ATOMS: atom_id res chain seq x y z
N PHE A 1 -3.73 22.00 -6.61
CA PHE A 1 -4.08 20.80 -5.85
C PHE A 1 -4.18 21.10 -4.35
N GLN A 2 -4.86 20.25 -3.62
CA GLN A 2 -4.93 20.32 -2.17
C GLN A 2 -4.19 19.11 -1.58
N ASP A 3 -3.23 19.36 -0.70
CA ASP A 3 -2.55 18.29 0.04
C ASP A 3 -3.46 17.81 1.18
N LYS A 4 -3.66 16.50 1.25
CA LYS A 4 -4.47 15.81 2.25
C LYS A 4 -3.66 14.77 3.04
N GLY A 5 -2.36 14.95 3.11
CA GLY A 5 -1.47 14.05 3.83
C GLY A 5 -1.53 12.62 3.26
N ALA A 6 -1.89 11.64 4.08
CA ALA A 6 -1.97 10.23 3.69
C ALA A 6 -2.96 9.94 2.54
N TYR A 7 -3.96 10.80 2.32
CA TYR A 7 -4.83 10.73 1.15
C TYR A 7 -4.17 11.19 -0.14
N GLY A 8 -2.99 11.77 -0.06
CA GLY A 8 -2.27 12.33 -1.18
C GLY A 8 -2.76 13.73 -1.56
N ARG A 9 -2.74 14.02 -2.86
CA ARG A 9 -3.03 15.35 -3.40
C ARG A 9 -4.30 15.31 -4.23
N VAL A 10 -5.31 16.04 -3.78
CA VAL A 10 -6.58 16.17 -4.52
C VAL A 10 -6.36 17.02 -5.75
N ILE A 11 -6.68 16.46 -6.91
CA ILE A 11 -6.58 17.12 -8.21
C ILE A 11 -7.90 17.83 -8.50
N HIS A 12 -7.81 19.03 -9.03
CA HIS A 12 -8.97 19.83 -9.42
C HIS A 12 -8.97 20.06 -10.92
N LEU A 13 -10.14 19.90 -11.55
CA LEU A 13 -10.37 20.26 -12.94
C LEU A 13 -10.74 21.75 -13.01
N ASN A 14 -9.98 22.52 -13.77
CA ASN A 14 -10.22 23.93 -14.00
C ASN A 14 -10.34 24.23 -15.50
N PRO A 15 -11.06 25.30 -15.93
CA PRO A 15 -10.95 25.80 -17.29
C PRO A 15 -9.53 26.27 -17.58
N MET A 16 -9.13 26.24 -18.83
CA MET A 16 -7.89 26.82 -19.30
C MET A 16 -8.15 27.54 -20.62
N ASN A 17 -7.73 28.82 -20.70
CA ASN A 17 -7.81 29.62 -21.90
C ASN A 17 -6.42 30.14 -22.27
N TRP A 18 -6.19 30.33 -23.57
CA TRP A 18 -4.99 30.99 -24.05
C TRP A 18 -5.27 32.51 -24.20
N VAL A 19 -4.47 33.33 -23.55
CA VAL A 19 -4.55 34.80 -23.63
C VAL A 19 -3.16 35.32 -24.03
N ASN A 20 -3.03 35.90 -25.22
CA ASN A 20 -1.74 36.36 -25.76
C ASN A 20 -0.64 35.29 -25.68
N ASP A 21 -0.93 34.10 -26.17
CA ASP A 21 -0.03 32.93 -26.16
C ASP A 21 0.39 32.42 -24.76
N TRP A 22 -0.32 32.87 -23.71
CA TRP A 22 -0.11 32.44 -22.34
C TRP A 22 -1.31 31.65 -21.82
N PRO A 23 -1.10 30.48 -21.15
CA PRO A 23 -2.18 29.70 -20.59
C PRO A 23 -2.66 30.30 -19.26
N VAL A 24 -3.91 30.72 -19.20
CA VAL A 24 -4.59 31.14 -17.97
C VAL A 24 -5.48 30.00 -17.48
N ILE A 25 -5.17 29.44 -16.31
CA ILE A 25 -5.88 28.35 -15.70
C ILE A 25 -6.81 28.84 -14.61
N GLY A 26 -8.11 28.51 -14.69
CA GLY A 26 -9.15 29.02 -13.81
C GLY A 26 -10.00 30.08 -14.51
N ALA A 27 -10.69 30.86 -13.74
CA ALA A 27 -11.49 32.00 -14.24
C ALA A 27 -10.84 33.31 -13.80
N ASP A 28 -10.32 34.06 -14.76
CA ASP A 28 -9.80 35.43 -14.53
C ASP A 28 -10.97 36.40 -14.36
N LYS A 29 -11.44 36.61 -13.13
CA LYS A 29 -12.62 37.38 -12.79
C LYS A 29 -12.32 38.87 -12.68
N ASP A 30 -11.17 39.23 -12.20
CA ASP A 30 -10.72 40.62 -12.01
C ASP A 30 -9.87 41.14 -13.16
N LYS A 31 -9.57 40.30 -14.16
CA LYS A 31 -8.83 40.64 -15.39
C LYS A 31 -7.38 41.05 -15.12
N ASP A 32 -6.76 40.47 -14.11
CA ASP A 32 -5.35 40.73 -13.81
C ASP A 32 -4.40 39.80 -14.60
N GLY A 33 -4.94 38.89 -15.41
CA GLY A 33 -4.20 37.87 -16.17
C GLY A 33 -3.90 36.59 -15.42
N CYS A 34 -4.35 36.49 -14.18
CA CYS A 34 -4.27 35.27 -13.35
C CYS A 34 -5.65 34.64 -13.21
N GLY A 35 -5.76 33.35 -13.34
CA GLY A 35 -7.02 32.64 -13.17
C GLY A 35 -7.21 32.13 -11.76
N GLU A 36 -8.37 32.38 -11.14
CA GLU A 36 -8.75 31.79 -9.87
C GLU A 36 -9.38 30.40 -10.06
N PRO A 37 -9.18 29.50 -9.10
CA PRO A 37 -9.85 28.19 -9.09
C PRO A 37 -11.37 28.33 -9.12
N VAL A 38 -12.03 27.47 -9.89
CA VAL A 38 -13.49 27.39 -9.93
C VAL A 38 -13.99 26.26 -9.06
N THR A 39 -15.10 26.47 -8.35
CA THR A 39 -15.74 25.45 -7.51
C THR A 39 -16.49 24.40 -8.32
N THR A 40 -16.95 24.77 -9.51
CA THR A 40 -17.67 23.87 -10.43
C THR A 40 -17.23 24.10 -11.85
N TYR A 41 -17.09 23.03 -12.61
CA TYR A 41 -16.78 23.12 -14.03
C TYR A 41 -17.47 22.00 -14.81
N LYS A 42 -17.87 22.32 -16.05
CA LYS A 42 -18.53 21.36 -16.93
C LYS A 42 -17.55 20.25 -17.32
N LYS A 43 -17.96 18.97 -17.13
CA LYS A 43 -17.19 17.84 -17.62
C LYS A 43 -16.89 17.96 -19.12
N PRO A 44 -15.68 17.65 -19.57
CA PRO A 44 -15.36 17.55 -20.99
C PRO A 44 -16.29 16.56 -21.71
N ASN A 45 -16.74 16.91 -22.91
CA ASN A 45 -17.49 15.98 -23.73
C ASN A 45 -16.52 14.98 -24.39
N VAL A 46 -16.53 13.73 -23.91
CA VAL A 46 -15.69 12.65 -24.45
C VAL A 46 -16.49 11.69 -25.36
N GLY A 47 -17.66 12.12 -25.83
CA GLY A 47 -18.51 11.36 -26.76
C GLY A 47 -19.41 10.32 -26.12
N LYS A 48 -19.19 9.96 -24.84
CA LYS A 48 -20.08 9.08 -24.08
C LYS A 48 -20.06 9.38 -22.58
N THR A 49 -21.11 8.92 -21.90
CA THR A 49 -21.21 9.01 -20.45
C THR A 49 -20.62 7.75 -19.81
N TYR A 50 -19.75 7.93 -18.84
CA TYR A 50 -19.21 6.86 -18.01
C TYR A 50 -19.90 6.88 -16.65
N PRO A 51 -20.19 5.73 -16.05
CA PRO A 51 -20.67 5.68 -14.67
C PRO A 51 -19.59 6.24 -13.72
N ILE A 52 -20.04 6.75 -12.58
CA ILE A 52 -19.12 7.08 -11.49
C ILE A 52 -18.60 5.77 -10.92
N THR A 53 -17.29 5.60 -10.92
CA THR A 53 -16.63 4.41 -10.40
C THR A 53 -15.49 4.81 -9.47
N THR A 54 -15.24 3.99 -8.46
CA THR A 54 -14.08 4.05 -7.59
C THR A 54 -13.18 2.84 -7.86
N PRO A 55 -11.88 2.91 -7.61
CA PRO A 55 -11.03 1.72 -7.60
C PRO A 55 -11.60 0.68 -6.64
N PRO A 56 -11.47 -0.63 -6.92
CA PRO A 56 -11.80 -1.67 -5.97
C PRO A 56 -11.01 -1.51 -4.67
N GLU A 57 -11.64 -1.78 -3.53
CA GLU A 57 -11.00 -1.69 -2.22
C GLU A 57 -10.50 -3.05 -1.73
N SER A 58 -11.13 -4.13 -2.20
CA SER A 58 -10.80 -5.51 -1.85
C SER A 58 -10.35 -6.29 -3.07
N ASP A 59 -9.58 -7.37 -2.86
CA ASP A 59 -9.14 -8.26 -3.91
C ASP A 59 -9.05 -9.69 -3.38
N GLU A 60 -9.72 -10.62 -4.05
CA GLU A 60 -9.67 -12.05 -3.77
C GLU A 60 -8.60 -12.75 -4.63
N PHE A 61 -7.84 -12.00 -5.43
CA PHE A 61 -6.75 -12.50 -6.28
C PHE A 61 -7.15 -13.62 -7.22
N ASN A 62 -8.36 -13.55 -7.76
CA ASN A 62 -8.93 -14.57 -8.68
C ASN A 62 -8.44 -14.42 -10.12
N THR A 63 -7.54 -13.50 -10.39
CA THR A 63 -6.97 -13.24 -11.72
C THR A 63 -5.45 -13.33 -11.70
N ARG A 64 -4.83 -13.59 -12.85
CA ARG A 64 -3.37 -13.67 -12.97
C ARG A 64 -2.67 -12.32 -12.91
N HIS A 65 -3.41 -11.24 -12.82
CA HIS A 65 -2.86 -9.88 -12.77
C HIS A 65 -3.45 -9.14 -11.59
N LEU A 66 -2.61 -8.36 -10.91
CA LEU A 66 -3.07 -7.42 -9.90
C LEU A 66 -3.97 -6.37 -10.54
N GLY A 67 -5.05 -6.03 -9.85
CA GLY A 67 -5.92 -4.93 -10.24
C GLY A 67 -5.21 -3.57 -10.18
N LEU A 68 -5.82 -2.55 -10.80
CA LEU A 68 -5.24 -1.20 -10.88
C LEU A 68 -5.13 -0.48 -9.53
N GLN A 69 -5.79 -0.98 -8.49
CA GLN A 69 -5.68 -0.46 -7.12
C GLN A 69 -4.33 -0.77 -6.48
N TRP A 70 -3.62 -1.80 -6.96
CA TRP A 70 -2.35 -2.23 -6.40
C TRP A 70 -1.17 -1.48 -7.00
N GLN A 71 -0.22 -1.10 -6.17
CA GLN A 71 1.04 -0.51 -6.58
C GLN A 71 2.19 -0.99 -5.69
N TRP A 72 3.35 -1.17 -6.28
CA TRP A 72 4.58 -1.44 -5.54
C TRP A 72 5.17 -0.14 -5.01
N HIS A 73 5.85 -0.22 -3.87
CA HIS A 73 6.53 0.94 -3.28
C HIS A 73 7.60 1.52 -4.22
N ALA A 74 8.31 0.66 -4.92
CA ALA A 74 9.26 1.05 -5.96
C ALA A 74 9.03 0.23 -7.24
N ASN A 75 9.96 0.29 -8.20
CA ASN A 75 9.84 -0.40 -9.47
C ASN A 75 9.69 -1.90 -9.26
N LYS A 76 8.60 -2.45 -9.80
CA LYS A 76 8.27 -3.86 -9.73
C LYS A 76 9.40 -4.72 -10.30
N GLN A 77 9.70 -5.83 -9.60
CA GLN A 77 10.49 -6.94 -10.12
C GLN A 77 9.65 -8.21 -10.06
N ASP A 78 9.85 -9.12 -11.01
CA ASP A 78 9.08 -10.37 -11.08
C ASP A 78 9.35 -11.31 -9.87
N THR A 79 10.45 -11.06 -9.18
CA THR A 79 10.82 -11.78 -7.95
C THR A 79 10.05 -11.35 -6.70
N TYR A 80 9.28 -10.25 -6.74
CA TYR A 80 8.56 -9.76 -5.57
C TYR A 80 7.31 -10.57 -5.26
N GLY A 81 6.61 -11.04 -6.28
CA GLY A 81 5.42 -11.84 -6.10
C GLY A 81 4.56 -11.90 -7.35
N PHE A 82 3.55 -12.75 -7.30
CA PHE A 82 2.58 -12.93 -8.37
C PHE A 82 1.22 -13.37 -7.83
N THR A 83 0.17 -13.07 -8.58
CA THR A 83 -1.15 -13.63 -8.33
C THR A 83 -1.27 -14.99 -9.01
N THR A 84 -2.10 -15.84 -8.44
CA THR A 84 -2.53 -17.08 -9.07
C THR A 84 -3.98 -16.93 -9.54
N ASP A 85 -4.44 -17.83 -10.39
CA ASP A 85 -5.87 -17.95 -10.72
C ASP A 85 -6.64 -18.82 -9.70
N LEU A 86 -6.03 -19.09 -8.56
CA LEU A 86 -6.56 -19.93 -7.48
C LEU A 86 -7.02 -19.11 -6.26
N GLY A 87 -7.13 -17.79 -6.38
CA GLY A 87 -7.66 -16.92 -5.34
C GLY A 87 -6.66 -16.57 -4.24
N TYR A 88 -5.37 -16.43 -4.58
CA TYR A 88 -4.39 -15.88 -3.65
C TYR A 88 -3.21 -15.19 -4.34
N LEU A 89 -2.62 -14.26 -3.62
CA LEU A 89 -1.37 -13.59 -3.94
C LEU A 89 -0.22 -14.29 -3.22
N ARG A 90 0.85 -14.59 -3.94
CA ARG A 90 2.12 -15.05 -3.36
C ARG A 90 3.13 -13.92 -3.37
N LEU A 91 3.62 -13.57 -2.20
CA LEU A 91 4.71 -12.61 -2.02
C LEU A 91 5.96 -13.34 -1.55
N TYR A 92 7.12 -12.89 -2.00
CA TYR A 92 8.40 -13.44 -1.57
C TYR A 92 9.13 -12.43 -0.68
N ALA A 93 9.65 -12.92 0.44
CA ALA A 93 10.54 -12.13 1.28
C ALA A 93 11.85 -11.87 0.54
N GLY A 94 12.26 -10.62 0.49
CA GLY A 94 13.57 -10.20 0.03
C GLY A 94 14.56 -10.11 1.19
N SER A 95 15.85 -10.27 0.91
CA SER A 95 16.90 -9.97 1.89
C SER A 95 16.97 -8.46 2.12
N LEU A 96 17.00 -8.06 3.37
CA LEU A 96 17.27 -6.67 3.73
C LEU A 96 18.76 -6.37 3.57
N SER A 97 19.09 -5.14 3.23
CA SER A 97 20.49 -4.69 3.18
C SER A 97 21.12 -4.71 4.57
N LYS A 98 22.45 -4.73 4.65
CA LYS A 98 23.16 -4.63 5.93
C LYS A 98 22.95 -3.27 6.62
N GLU A 99 22.57 -2.27 5.83
CA GLU A 99 22.31 -0.88 6.25
C GLU A 99 20.82 -0.64 6.48
N PHE A 100 19.99 -1.69 6.50
CA PHE A 100 18.56 -1.56 6.74
C PHE A 100 18.29 -0.87 8.07
N VAL A 101 17.51 0.20 8.03
CA VAL A 101 17.07 0.94 9.20
C VAL A 101 15.56 0.80 9.39
N ASN A 102 14.79 0.97 8.31
CA ASN A 102 13.32 0.91 8.33
C ASN A 102 12.77 0.58 6.93
N PHE A 103 11.44 0.44 6.80
CA PHE A 103 10.79 0.03 5.55
C PHE A 103 10.66 1.14 4.50
N TRP A 104 11.09 2.36 4.77
CA TRP A 104 10.99 3.46 3.80
C TRP A 104 11.69 3.16 2.47
N GLU A 105 12.81 2.46 2.52
CA GLU A 105 13.60 2.12 1.32
C GLU A 105 13.36 0.69 0.80
N VAL A 106 12.43 -0.06 1.39
CA VAL A 106 12.14 -1.42 0.95
C VAL A 106 11.23 -1.41 -0.28
N PRO A 107 11.70 -1.91 -1.44
CA PRO A 107 11.00 -1.72 -2.70
C PRO A 107 9.79 -2.64 -2.90
N ASN A 108 9.74 -3.77 -2.20
CA ASN A 108 8.80 -4.87 -2.43
C ASN A 108 7.56 -4.83 -1.50
N LEU A 109 7.18 -3.66 -1.00
CA LEU A 109 5.89 -3.46 -0.36
C LEU A 109 4.80 -3.32 -1.41
N LEU A 110 3.76 -4.13 -1.31
CA LEU A 110 2.59 -4.05 -2.17
C LEU A 110 1.48 -3.28 -1.44
N MET A 111 1.03 -2.20 -2.03
CA MET A 111 0.18 -1.22 -1.36
C MET A 111 -1.05 -0.84 -2.18
N GLN A 112 -2.04 -0.28 -1.50
CA GLN A 112 -3.19 0.42 -2.06
C GLN A 112 -3.28 1.83 -1.46
N LYS A 113 -4.01 2.71 -2.13
CA LYS A 113 -4.45 3.98 -1.53
C LYS A 113 -5.44 3.71 -0.41
N PHE A 114 -5.46 4.56 0.60
CA PHE A 114 -6.49 4.50 1.64
C PHE A 114 -7.87 4.74 1.05
N PRO A 115 -8.85 3.86 1.35
CA PRO A 115 -10.20 4.01 0.80
C PRO A 115 -11.01 5.10 1.50
N ALA A 116 -10.71 5.38 2.78
CA ALA A 116 -11.43 6.32 3.63
C ALA A 116 -10.55 6.82 4.78
N GLU A 117 -11.03 7.82 5.54
CA GLU A 117 -10.34 8.31 6.76
C GLU A 117 -10.34 7.26 7.88
N GLU A 118 -11.37 6.43 7.90
CA GLU A 118 -11.49 5.30 8.81
C GLU A 118 -11.83 4.06 8.00
N PHE A 119 -11.06 3.00 8.19
CA PHE A 119 -11.31 1.72 7.52
C PHE A 119 -10.73 0.56 8.32
N THR A 120 -11.22 -0.63 8.03
CA THR A 120 -10.67 -1.90 8.52
C THR A 120 -10.08 -2.68 7.37
N ALA A 121 -8.82 -3.09 7.49
CA ALA A 121 -8.18 -4.00 6.55
C ALA A 121 -8.06 -5.39 7.18
N THR A 122 -8.48 -6.41 6.44
CA THR A 122 -8.39 -7.81 6.86
C THR A 122 -7.70 -8.62 5.79
N THR A 123 -6.80 -9.48 6.18
CA THR A 123 -6.15 -10.44 5.27
C THR A 123 -6.10 -11.82 5.89
N LYS A 124 -6.23 -12.84 5.05
CA LYS A 124 -5.90 -14.23 5.39
C LYS A 124 -4.48 -14.50 4.92
N LEU A 125 -3.61 -14.87 5.83
CA LEU A 125 -2.19 -15.06 5.57
C LEU A 125 -1.80 -16.52 5.77
N THR A 126 -1.09 -17.09 4.80
CA THR A 126 -0.28 -18.30 4.98
C THR A 126 1.18 -17.88 4.97
N PHE A 127 1.90 -18.13 6.06
CA PHE A 127 3.28 -17.71 6.21
C PHE A 127 4.22 -18.93 6.27
N ILE A 128 5.07 -19.08 5.25
CA ILE A 128 6.04 -20.17 5.14
C ILE A 128 7.44 -19.58 5.34
N ALA A 129 7.87 -19.52 6.60
CA ALA A 129 9.17 -18.99 6.95
C ALA A 129 10.22 -20.10 7.03
N LYS A 130 11.36 -19.87 6.38
CA LYS A 130 12.51 -20.80 6.36
C LYS A 130 13.63 -20.33 7.29
N GLN A 131 13.86 -19.01 7.35
CA GLN A 131 14.95 -18.40 8.09
C GLN A 131 14.46 -17.54 9.25
N ASN A 132 15.27 -17.41 10.29
CA ASN A 132 14.99 -16.46 11.37
C ASN A 132 15.00 -15.03 10.84
N GLY A 133 14.08 -14.22 11.36
CA GLY A 133 13.90 -12.84 10.95
C GLY A 133 12.94 -12.65 9.78
N GLU A 134 12.61 -13.67 9.00
CA GLU A 134 11.55 -13.55 8.01
C GLU A 134 10.24 -13.15 8.67
N GLN A 135 9.54 -12.21 8.05
CA GLN A 135 8.29 -11.69 8.57
C GLN A 135 7.31 -11.36 7.44
N ALA A 136 6.03 -11.41 7.77
CA ALA A 136 4.93 -11.03 6.89
C ALA A 136 3.80 -10.40 7.70
N GLY A 137 3.05 -9.47 7.11
CA GLY A 137 1.96 -8.80 7.80
C GLY A 137 1.30 -7.69 7.00
N LEU A 138 0.58 -6.83 7.69
CA LEU A 138 -0.08 -5.66 7.15
C LEU A 138 0.59 -4.38 7.66
N ILE A 139 0.84 -3.47 6.75
CA ILE A 139 1.47 -2.17 7.02
C ILE A 139 0.53 -1.03 6.59
N VAL A 140 0.44 -0.01 7.43
CA VAL A 140 -0.07 1.31 7.09
C VAL A 140 1.13 2.20 6.85
N MET A 141 1.39 2.52 5.56
CA MET A 141 2.63 3.18 5.13
C MET A 141 2.41 4.66 4.86
N GLY A 142 3.29 5.48 5.39
CA GLY A 142 3.40 6.91 5.18
C GLY A 142 4.79 7.37 5.61
N TRP A 143 5.01 8.66 5.80
CA TRP A 143 6.24 9.18 6.44
C TRP A 143 6.40 8.60 7.83
N ASP A 144 5.31 8.52 8.57
CA ASP A 144 5.15 7.62 9.70
C ASP A 144 4.51 6.34 9.19
N TYR A 145 4.90 5.19 9.72
CA TYR A 145 4.21 3.94 9.44
C TYR A 145 4.05 3.07 10.68
N SER A 146 3.13 2.14 10.58
CA SER A 146 2.96 1.09 11.57
C SER A 146 2.56 -0.21 10.89
N TYR A 147 3.00 -1.33 11.43
CA TYR A 147 2.60 -2.64 10.94
C TYR A 147 2.32 -3.63 12.07
N LEU A 148 1.51 -4.63 11.73
CA LEU A 148 1.37 -5.87 12.47
C LEU A 148 1.98 -6.98 11.63
N SER A 149 2.88 -7.76 12.21
CA SER A 149 3.53 -8.88 11.51
C SER A 149 3.72 -10.10 12.38
N ILE A 150 3.84 -11.25 11.71
CA ILE A 150 4.32 -12.50 12.29
C ILE A 150 5.76 -12.68 11.85
N ARG A 151 6.67 -12.87 12.78
CA ARG A 151 8.11 -13.04 12.56
C ARG A 151 8.59 -14.39 13.08
N LYS A 152 9.39 -15.09 12.29
CA LYS A 152 10.07 -16.32 12.72
C LYS A 152 11.26 -15.99 13.63
N ALA A 153 11.32 -16.67 14.78
CA ALA A 153 12.40 -16.51 15.76
C ALA A 153 12.73 -17.87 16.40
N GLY A 154 13.70 -18.59 15.83
CA GLY A 154 14.07 -19.94 16.27
C GLY A 154 12.92 -20.94 16.07
N ASP A 155 12.48 -21.51 17.16
CA ASP A 155 11.40 -22.50 17.27
C ASP A 155 10.01 -21.89 17.52
N LYS A 156 9.87 -20.58 17.36
CA LYS A 156 8.61 -19.87 17.59
C LYS A 156 8.33 -18.81 16.55
N PHE A 157 7.08 -18.41 16.50
CA PHE A 157 6.61 -17.22 15.79
C PHE A 157 6.24 -16.14 16.80
N ILE A 158 6.59 -14.89 16.46
CA ILE A 158 6.32 -13.72 17.29
C ILE A 158 5.33 -12.86 16.53
N LEU A 159 4.17 -12.60 17.14
CA LEU A 159 3.28 -11.54 16.72
C LEU A 159 3.82 -10.22 17.28
N GLN A 160 4.07 -9.27 16.43
CA GLN A 160 4.64 -7.98 16.81
C GLN A 160 3.94 -6.82 16.14
N GLN A 161 3.96 -5.69 16.82
CA GLN A 161 3.63 -4.39 16.28
C GLN A 161 4.89 -3.54 16.19
N ALA A 162 5.06 -2.82 15.10
CA ALA A 162 6.10 -1.82 14.98
C ALA A 162 5.53 -0.47 14.57
N VAL A 163 6.22 0.58 15.01
CA VAL A 163 5.94 1.96 14.65
C VAL A 163 7.26 2.62 14.25
N CYS A 164 7.25 3.36 13.16
CA CYS A 164 8.37 4.20 12.75
C CYS A 164 7.86 5.62 12.54
N LYS A 165 8.50 6.58 13.19
CA LYS A 165 8.23 8.01 13.05
C LYS A 165 9.29 8.65 12.17
N ASP A 166 8.87 9.54 11.26
CA ASP A 166 9.76 10.20 10.30
C ASP A 166 10.69 9.20 9.58
N ALA A 167 10.12 8.13 9.03
CA ALA A 167 10.87 7.02 8.41
C ALA A 167 11.78 7.50 7.27
N GLU A 168 11.37 8.53 6.53
CA GLU A 168 12.17 9.17 5.48
C GLU A 168 13.50 9.75 5.97
N ARG A 169 13.59 10.05 7.27
CA ARG A 169 14.80 10.57 7.93
C ARG A 169 15.68 9.48 8.52
N GLN A 170 15.44 8.24 8.12
CA GLN A 170 16.18 7.06 8.59
C GLN A 170 16.07 6.83 10.11
N ASN A 171 14.95 7.19 10.71
CA ASN A 171 14.67 6.86 12.10
C ASN A 171 14.42 5.35 12.26
N PRO A 172 14.86 4.74 13.37
CA PRO A 172 14.67 3.32 13.61
C PRO A 172 13.21 3.00 14.00
N GLU A 173 12.82 1.76 13.77
CA GLU A 173 11.54 1.21 14.22
C GLU A 173 11.51 1.01 15.73
N GLN A 174 10.34 1.25 16.32
CA GLN A 174 10.02 0.84 17.68
C GLN A 174 9.15 -0.42 17.61
N VAL A 175 9.70 -1.55 17.99
CA VAL A 175 9.04 -2.86 17.89
C VAL A 175 8.54 -3.30 19.26
N LYS A 176 7.28 -3.73 19.33
CA LYS A 176 6.64 -4.32 20.49
C LYS A 176 6.19 -5.73 20.17
N GLU A 177 6.71 -6.72 20.89
CA GLU A 177 6.21 -8.07 20.83
C GLU A 177 4.86 -8.17 21.57
N LEU A 178 3.86 -8.71 20.91
CA LEU A 178 2.50 -8.85 21.44
C LEU A 178 2.23 -10.25 21.96
N ALA A 179 2.71 -11.27 21.24
CA ALA A 179 2.55 -12.68 21.58
C ALA A 179 3.68 -13.52 20.99
N SER A 180 3.93 -14.66 21.59
CA SER A 180 4.89 -15.65 21.12
C SER A 180 4.22 -17.03 21.08
N ILE A 181 4.26 -17.69 19.93
CA ILE A 181 3.61 -18.97 19.69
C ILE A 181 4.68 -19.97 19.24
N PRO A 182 4.90 -21.07 19.99
CA PRO A 182 5.78 -22.13 19.55
C PRO A 182 5.33 -22.73 18.21
N VAL A 183 6.27 -23.06 17.34
CA VAL A 183 5.99 -23.61 16.00
C VAL A 183 5.14 -24.88 16.07
N GLU A 184 5.32 -25.70 17.07
CA GLU A 184 4.56 -26.94 17.28
C GLU A 184 3.05 -26.72 17.43
N TYR A 185 2.61 -25.59 17.95
CA TYR A 185 1.19 -25.26 18.11
C TYR A 185 0.53 -24.75 16.83
N LEU A 186 1.30 -24.45 15.80
CA LEU A 186 0.80 -24.01 14.50
C LEU A 186 0.66 -25.18 13.51
N LYS A 187 1.03 -26.39 13.91
CA LYS A 187 0.88 -27.59 13.09
C LYS A 187 -0.59 -28.01 13.07
N MET A 188 -1.22 -27.85 11.92
CA MET A 188 -2.55 -28.41 11.70
C MET A 188 -2.43 -29.91 11.34
N PRO A 189 -3.30 -30.78 11.86
CA PRO A 189 -3.33 -32.18 11.44
C PRO A 189 -3.54 -32.29 9.92
N GLY A 190 -2.65 -33.04 9.25
CA GLY A 190 -2.74 -33.29 7.80
C GLY A 190 -2.07 -32.26 6.89
N VAL A 191 -1.36 -31.27 7.44
CA VAL A 191 -0.54 -30.32 6.68
C VAL A 191 0.92 -30.75 6.73
N ALA A 192 1.60 -30.73 5.58
CA ALA A 192 3.03 -31.06 5.50
C ALA A 192 3.86 -30.11 6.39
N ASP A 193 4.99 -30.58 6.92
CA ASP A 193 5.82 -29.89 7.93
C ASP A 193 6.33 -28.49 7.54
N ASN A 194 6.11 -28.07 6.31
CA ASN A 194 6.54 -26.79 5.73
C ASN A 194 5.40 -25.85 5.32
N GLU A 195 4.15 -26.23 5.60
CA GLU A 195 3.00 -25.35 5.36
C GLU A 195 2.35 -24.92 6.69
N TRP A 196 2.38 -23.63 6.98
CA TRP A 196 1.78 -23.02 8.17
C TRP A 196 0.57 -22.19 7.75
N LYS A 197 -0.60 -22.52 8.28
CA LYS A 197 -1.81 -21.73 8.09
C LYS A 197 -2.12 -21.00 9.39
N THR A 198 -2.04 -19.69 9.39
CA THR A 198 -2.67 -18.87 10.42
C THR A 198 -4.14 -18.64 10.06
N VAL A 199 -5.02 -18.90 10.99
CA VAL A 199 -6.45 -18.58 10.89
C VAL A 199 -6.68 -17.18 11.41
#